data_1acc1323ff2dbc4f5d8b41bb4b8f57ec
#
_entry.id   1acc1323ff2dbc4f5d8b41bb4b8f57ec
#
_cell.length_a   1.000
_cell.length_b   1.000
_cell.length_c   1.000
_cell.angle_alpha   90.00
_cell.angle_beta   90.00
_cell.angle_gamma   90.00
#
_symmetry.space_group_name_H-M   'P 1'
#
loop_
_entity.id
_entity.type
_entity.pdbx_description
1 polymer ?
#
loop_
_entity_poly.entity_id
_entity_poly.type
_entity_poly.pdbx_seq_one_letter_code
_entity_poly.pdbx_strand_id
1 'polypeptide(L)'
;LGVMVASVLPTGPCDGVMEPGDVLLSIDNNPVDNAGNIEVEGEKVVLHEVVERKFAGDEVKLEFLRRGEKKDVTVTLKAFPHSRIYAVRYGERPRFVFFAGLVFQPLDFNLYSAYGFDSPRVRKIFQNYVRDALFKEREDVVVLTRVESDRLTSFITGFNGTVVDEINGTKVKDLRHAHELLYAADQPEFITIKCNGVVRPIVIPSAEVESANKRIMQQNGIFRSHYLGDSQPAS
;
A
#
# COMPACT_ATOMS: atom_id res chain seq x y z
N LEU A 1 4.16 15.00 -32.53
CA LEU A 1 3.96 13.59 -32.16
C LEU A 1 4.54 13.36 -30.77
N GLY A 2 3.92 12.50 -29.99
CA GLY A 2 4.35 12.15 -28.65
C GLY A 2 3.25 12.24 -27.62
N VAL A 3 3.52 11.76 -26.40
CA VAL A 3 2.60 11.78 -25.26
C VAL A 3 3.18 12.57 -24.10
N MET A 4 2.32 13.35 -23.44
CA MET A 4 2.73 14.13 -22.29
C MET A 4 2.84 13.25 -21.03
N VAL A 5 3.93 13.40 -20.30
CA VAL A 5 4.13 12.78 -19.00
C VAL A 5 3.26 13.50 -17.97
N ALA A 6 2.25 12.81 -17.45
CA ALA A 6 1.35 13.36 -16.44
C ALA A 6 1.95 13.29 -15.03
N SER A 7 2.70 12.23 -14.72
CA SER A 7 3.38 12.02 -13.44
C SER A 7 4.56 11.05 -13.60
N VAL A 8 5.53 11.14 -12.72
CA VAL A 8 6.65 10.20 -12.62
C VAL A 8 6.53 9.46 -11.29
N LEU A 9 6.68 8.12 -11.33
CA LEU A 9 6.60 7.32 -10.12
C LEU A 9 7.81 7.58 -9.22
N PRO A 10 7.61 7.96 -7.97
CA PRO A 10 8.69 8.15 -7.02
C PRO A 10 9.52 6.87 -6.88
N THR A 11 10.84 7.02 -6.84
CA THR A 11 11.83 5.91 -6.82
C THR A 11 11.83 4.99 -8.03
N GLY A 12 10.99 5.27 -9.05
CA GLY A 12 10.99 4.56 -10.33
C GLY A 12 12.24 4.84 -11.18
N PRO A 13 12.44 4.15 -12.32
CA PRO A 13 13.59 4.37 -13.20
C PRO A 13 13.70 5.80 -13.75
N CYS A 14 12.58 6.50 -13.93
CA CYS A 14 12.51 7.86 -14.44
C CYS A 14 12.48 8.94 -13.35
N ASP A 15 12.51 8.55 -12.05
CA ASP A 15 12.52 9.51 -10.94
C ASP A 15 13.79 10.36 -10.93
N GLY A 16 13.63 11.69 -10.90
CA GLY A 16 14.73 12.64 -11.05
C GLY A 16 15.28 12.81 -12.48
N VAL A 17 14.76 12.08 -13.46
CA VAL A 17 15.16 12.11 -14.86
C VAL A 17 14.11 12.81 -15.72
N MET A 18 12.86 12.37 -15.62
CA MET A 18 11.73 13.00 -16.30
C MET A 18 10.90 13.83 -15.31
N GLU A 19 10.13 14.77 -15.86
CA GLU A 19 9.25 15.66 -15.09
C GLU A 19 7.84 15.67 -15.69
N PRO A 20 6.79 15.90 -14.87
CA PRO A 20 5.45 16.18 -15.40
C PRO A 20 5.49 17.35 -16.38
N GLY A 21 4.87 17.18 -17.55
CA GLY A 21 4.88 18.14 -18.65
C GLY A 21 5.93 17.87 -19.73
N ASP A 22 6.87 16.94 -19.53
CA ASP A 22 7.70 16.44 -20.61
C ASP A 22 6.82 15.76 -21.66
N VAL A 23 7.24 15.80 -22.94
CA VAL A 23 6.56 15.09 -24.02
C VAL A 23 7.47 13.98 -24.54
N LEU A 24 7.12 12.73 -24.24
CA LEU A 24 7.85 11.55 -24.72
C LEU A 24 7.67 11.40 -26.23
N LEU A 25 8.77 11.41 -26.96
CA LEU A 25 8.83 11.35 -28.43
C LEU A 25 9.17 9.97 -28.95
N SER A 26 10.08 9.25 -28.28
CA SER A 26 10.45 7.89 -28.65
C SER A 26 10.89 7.07 -27.44
N ILE A 27 10.74 5.76 -27.54
CA ILE A 27 11.22 4.76 -26.59
C ILE A 27 11.97 3.67 -27.35
N ASP A 28 13.24 3.42 -26.98
CA ASP A 28 14.16 2.49 -27.68
C ASP A 28 14.16 2.69 -29.19
N ASN A 29 14.27 3.95 -29.63
CA ASN A 29 14.21 4.44 -30.99
C ASN A 29 12.87 4.22 -31.72
N ASN A 30 11.81 3.72 -31.07
CA ASN A 30 10.48 3.63 -31.66
C ASN A 30 9.72 4.94 -31.38
N PRO A 31 9.32 5.69 -32.44
CA PRO A 31 8.58 6.94 -32.30
C PRO A 31 7.22 6.69 -31.64
N VAL A 32 6.85 7.55 -30.70
CA VAL A 32 5.57 7.50 -30.01
C VAL A 32 4.57 8.41 -30.70
N ASP A 33 3.37 7.90 -31.03
CA ASP A 33 2.30 8.70 -31.58
C ASP A 33 1.52 9.46 -30.49
N ASN A 34 0.57 10.31 -30.88
CA ASN A 34 -0.24 11.11 -29.95
C ASN A 34 -1.21 10.26 -29.11
N ALA A 35 -1.44 9.01 -29.45
CA ALA A 35 -2.28 8.07 -28.71
C ALA A 35 -1.44 7.16 -27.78
N GLY A 36 -0.10 7.31 -27.75
CA GLY A 36 0.79 6.50 -26.93
C GLY A 36 1.12 5.15 -27.54
N ASN A 37 1.02 5.01 -28.86
CA ASN A 37 1.42 3.78 -29.55
C ASN A 37 2.76 3.97 -30.25
N ILE A 38 3.40 2.85 -30.49
CA ILE A 38 4.64 2.68 -31.27
C ILE A 38 4.41 1.62 -32.33
N GLU A 39 5.31 1.54 -33.29
CA GLU A 39 5.33 0.48 -34.27
C GLU A 39 6.48 -0.49 -33.98
N VAL A 40 6.15 -1.76 -33.73
CA VAL A 40 7.13 -2.84 -33.52
C VAL A 40 6.83 -3.95 -34.49
N GLU A 41 7.85 -4.31 -35.32
CA GLU A 41 7.74 -5.37 -36.33
C GLU A 41 6.56 -5.18 -37.32
N GLY A 42 6.18 -3.93 -37.59
CA GLY A 42 5.06 -3.58 -38.46
C GLY A 42 3.68 -3.61 -37.81
N GLU A 43 3.61 -3.91 -36.52
CA GLU A 43 2.37 -3.86 -35.72
C GLU A 43 2.33 -2.64 -34.82
N LYS A 44 1.15 -2.05 -34.70
CA LYS A 44 0.91 -0.91 -33.83
C LYS A 44 0.56 -1.41 -32.41
N VAL A 45 1.44 -1.16 -31.45
CA VAL A 45 1.30 -1.60 -30.05
C VAL A 45 1.39 -0.41 -29.08
N VAL A 46 0.92 -0.57 -27.88
CA VAL A 46 1.03 0.48 -26.85
C VAL A 46 2.48 0.57 -26.35
N LEU A 47 2.98 1.77 -26.09
CA LEU A 47 4.38 2.05 -25.76
C LEU A 47 4.95 1.23 -24.59
N HIS A 48 4.13 0.80 -23.62
CA HIS A 48 4.59 0.00 -22.49
C HIS A 48 5.04 -1.42 -22.86
N GLU A 49 4.61 -1.96 -24.00
CA GLU A 49 5.06 -3.27 -24.53
C GLU A 49 6.58 -3.36 -24.63
N VAL A 50 7.28 -2.25 -24.92
CA VAL A 50 8.75 -2.23 -24.97
C VAL A 50 9.35 -2.54 -23.60
N VAL A 51 8.75 -2.02 -22.56
CA VAL A 51 9.22 -2.22 -21.18
C VAL A 51 8.84 -3.58 -20.64
N GLU A 52 7.64 -4.08 -20.96
CA GLU A 52 7.16 -5.40 -20.51
C GLU A 52 7.97 -6.57 -21.05
N ARG A 53 8.69 -6.38 -22.17
CA ARG A 53 9.58 -7.37 -22.75
C ARG A 53 10.99 -7.37 -22.14
N LYS A 54 11.27 -6.50 -21.16
CA LYS A 54 12.59 -6.31 -20.55
C LYS A 54 12.62 -6.78 -19.09
N PHE A 55 13.82 -6.98 -18.59
CA PHE A 55 14.07 -7.37 -17.20
C PHE A 55 14.65 -6.23 -16.37
N ALA A 56 14.60 -6.36 -15.04
CA ALA A 56 15.33 -5.46 -14.17
C ALA A 56 16.83 -5.54 -14.46
N GLY A 57 17.47 -4.40 -14.63
CA GLY A 57 18.86 -4.26 -15.07
C GLY A 57 19.01 -3.88 -16.55
N ASP A 58 17.99 -4.09 -17.38
CA ASP A 58 18.01 -3.67 -18.78
C ASP A 58 17.90 -2.15 -18.90
N GLU A 59 18.47 -1.63 -19.99
CA GLU A 59 18.42 -0.22 -20.32
C GLU A 59 17.25 0.09 -21.26
N VAL A 60 16.69 1.28 -21.10
CA VAL A 60 15.67 1.87 -21.98
C VAL A 60 16.11 3.27 -22.37
N LYS A 61 16.18 3.52 -23.67
CA LYS A 61 16.50 4.84 -24.22
C LYS A 61 15.20 5.63 -24.42
N LEU A 62 15.16 6.85 -23.90
CA LEU A 62 14.03 7.76 -24.01
C LEU A 62 14.45 9.04 -24.71
N GLU A 63 13.66 9.50 -25.68
CA GLU A 63 13.77 10.85 -26.23
C GLU A 63 12.52 11.64 -25.89
N PHE A 64 12.68 12.87 -25.41
CA PHE A 64 11.56 13.70 -24.98
C PHE A 64 11.82 15.19 -25.20
N LEU A 65 10.75 15.98 -25.21
CA LEU A 65 10.81 17.43 -25.19
C LEU A 65 10.57 17.92 -23.77
N ARG A 66 11.46 18.80 -23.29
CA ARG A 66 11.28 19.57 -22.05
C ARG A 66 11.37 21.05 -22.39
N ARG A 67 10.29 21.79 -22.17
CA ARG A 67 10.21 23.24 -22.47
C ARG A 67 10.63 23.61 -23.89
N GLY A 68 10.33 22.74 -24.86
CA GLY A 68 10.67 22.94 -26.29
C GLY A 68 12.06 22.42 -26.69
N GLU A 69 12.89 22.01 -25.74
CA GLU A 69 14.21 21.42 -26.03
C GLU A 69 14.13 19.90 -26.10
N LYS A 70 14.71 19.33 -27.15
CA LYS A 70 14.82 17.87 -27.30
C LYS A 70 15.93 17.34 -26.40
N LYS A 71 15.61 16.31 -25.60
CA LYS A 71 16.54 15.62 -24.71
C LYS A 71 16.48 14.12 -24.94
N ASP A 72 17.59 13.45 -24.70
CA ASP A 72 17.69 12.00 -24.67
C ASP A 72 18.32 11.53 -23.37
N VAL A 73 17.91 10.37 -22.90
CA VAL A 73 18.42 9.74 -21.68
C VAL A 73 18.27 8.24 -21.77
N THR A 74 19.22 7.53 -21.18
CA THR A 74 19.10 6.09 -20.95
C THR A 74 18.81 5.85 -19.47
N VAL A 75 17.75 5.11 -19.18
CA VAL A 75 17.36 4.72 -17.81
C VAL A 75 17.52 3.22 -17.65
N THR A 76 18.01 2.79 -16.49
CA THR A 76 18.11 1.36 -16.15
C THR A 76 16.82 0.94 -15.44
N LEU A 77 16.17 -0.12 -15.94
CA LEU A 77 14.99 -0.71 -15.31
C LEU A 77 15.36 -1.34 -13.98
N LYS A 78 14.52 -1.14 -12.99
CA LYS A 78 14.69 -1.74 -11.65
C LYS A 78 13.40 -2.32 -11.15
N ALA A 79 13.51 -3.38 -10.34
CA ALA A 79 12.36 -3.93 -9.64
C ALA A 79 11.71 -2.86 -8.75
N PHE A 80 10.39 -2.85 -8.72
CA PHE A 80 9.62 -1.90 -7.92
C PHE A 80 8.79 -2.65 -6.85
N PRO A 81 9.40 -2.99 -5.70
CA PRO A 81 8.78 -3.86 -4.70
C PRO A 81 7.49 -3.27 -4.09
N HIS A 82 7.35 -1.94 -4.09
CA HIS A 82 6.18 -1.27 -3.53
C HIS A 82 4.88 -1.56 -4.31
N SER A 83 4.96 -2.04 -5.55
CA SER A 83 3.80 -2.51 -6.31
C SER A 83 3.18 -3.80 -5.76
N ARG A 84 3.86 -4.50 -4.85
CA ARG A 84 3.36 -5.75 -4.23
C ARG A 84 2.02 -5.60 -3.51
N ILE A 85 1.64 -4.39 -3.11
CA ILE A 85 0.30 -4.13 -2.57
C ILE A 85 -0.81 -4.50 -3.57
N TYR A 86 -0.52 -4.42 -4.88
CA TYR A 86 -1.46 -4.73 -5.96
C TYR A 86 -1.37 -6.18 -6.45
N ALA A 87 -0.40 -6.95 -5.96
CA ALA A 87 -0.21 -8.33 -6.40
C ALA A 87 -1.21 -9.29 -5.75
N VAL A 88 -1.73 -10.23 -6.54
CA VAL A 88 -2.49 -11.36 -6.00
C VAL A 88 -1.52 -12.33 -5.33
N ARG A 89 -1.78 -12.66 -4.07
CA ARG A 89 -0.98 -13.59 -3.28
C ARG A 89 -1.69 -14.93 -3.16
N TYR A 90 -1.25 -15.90 -3.93
CA TYR A 90 -1.80 -17.25 -3.89
C TYR A 90 -1.13 -18.08 -2.80
N GLY A 91 -1.94 -18.81 -2.01
CA GLY A 91 -1.45 -19.73 -0.99
C GLY A 91 -0.80 -19.08 0.25
N GLU A 92 -0.70 -17.76 0.30
CA GLU A 92 -0.21 -17.06 1.48
C GLU A 92 -1.30 -16.93 2.54
N ARG A 93 -0.94 -17.21 3.80
CA ARG A 93 -1.85 -16.96 4.92
C ARG A 93 -1.96 -15.46 5.16
N PRO A 94 -3.19 -14.89 5.31
CA PRO A 94 -3.36 -13.47 5.62
C PRO A 94 -2.65 -13.07 6.92
N ARG A 95 -1.89 -11.98 6.87
CA ARG A 95 -1.28 -11.38 8.06
C ARG A 95 -2.36 -10.66 8.87
N PHE A 96 -2.29 -10.75 10.18
CA PHE A 96 -3.22 -10.08 11.06
C PHE A 96 -2.66 -9.83 12.46
N VAL A 97 -3.25 -8.87 13.17
CA VAL A 97 -3.12 -8.66 14.61
C VAL A 97 -4.52 -8.59 15.20
N PHE A 98 -4.76 -9.39 16.22
CA PHE A 98 -5.97 -9.36 17.05
C PHE A 98 -5.63 -8.66 18.35
N PHE A 99 -6.44 -7.69 18.78
CA PHE A 99 -6.22 -6.95 20.02
C PHE A 99 -7.55 -6.48 20.61
N ALA A 100 -7.90 -6.94 21.81
CA ALA A 100 -9.10 -6.53 22.54
C ALA A 100 -10.41 -6.62 21.71
N GLY A 101 -10.52 -7.60 20.82
CA GLY A 101 -11.66 -7.76 19.91
C GLY A 101 -11.53 -7.02 18.58
N LEU A 102 -10.45 -6.32 18.35
CA LEU A 102 -10.17 -5.63 17.10
C LEU A 102 -9.23 -6.48 16.22
N VAL A 103 -9.54 -6.59 14.94
CA VAL A 103 -8.71 -7.30 13.95
C VAL A 103 -8.11 -6.31 12.97
N PHE A 104 -6.79 -6.27 12.92
CA PHE A 104 -5.99 -5.41 12.05
C PHE A 104 -5.32 -6.24 10.98
N GLN A 105 -5.37 -5.79 9.73
CA GLN A 105 -4.75 -6.44 8.59
C GLN A 105 -4.10 -5.41 7.67
N PRO A 106 -3.03 -5.78 6.94
CA PRO A 106 -2.48 -4.88 5.93
C PRO A 106 -3.41 -4.85 4.72
N LEU A 107 -3.58 -3.65 4.14
CA LEU A 107 -4.32 -3.45 2.91
C LEU A 107 -3.47 -3.95 1.74
N ASP A 108 -3.87 -5.06 1.16
CA ASP A 108 -3.32 -5.61 -0.08
C ASP A 108 -4.44 -5.94 -1.07
N PHE A 109 -4.09 -6.40 -2.26
CA PHE A 109 -5.09 -6.74 -3.28
C PHE A 109 -6.07 -7.83 -2.82
N ASN A 110 -5.58 -8.84 -2.10
CA ASN A 110 -6.43 -9.94 -1.62
C ASN A 110 -7.47 -9.44 -0.63
N LEU A 111 -7.05 -8.64 0.35
CA LEU A 111 -7.95 -8.02 1.31
C LEU A 111 -8.90 -7.03 0.62
N TYR A 112 -8.37 -6.17 -0.27
CA TYR A 112 -9.16 -5.19 -1.00
C TYR A 112 -10.27 -5.84 -1.81
N SER A 113 -9.95 -6.92 -2.53
CA SER A 113 -10.88 -7.67 -3.37
C SER A 113 -11.93 -8.44 -2.55
N ALA A 114 -11.50 -9.09 -1.45
CA ALA A 114 -12.36 -9.91 -0.62
C ALA A 114 -13.29 -9.09 0.30
N TYR A 115 -12.81 -7.96 0.80
CA TYR A 115 -13.55 -7.14 1.76
C TYR A 115 -14.60 -6.24 1.09
N GLY A 116 -14.37 -5.84 -0.19
CA GLY A 116 -15.28 -4.95 -0.91
C GLY A 116 -15.41 -3.58 -0.24
N PHE A 117 -14.30 -2.87 -0.03
CA PHE A 117 -14.31 -1.58 0.64
C PHE A 117 -15.20 -0.54 -0.05
N ASP A 118 -16.27 -0.13 0.61
CA ASP A 118 -17.16 0.94 0.14
C ASP A 118 -16.57 2.34 0.42
N SER A 119 -15.62 2.44 1.35
CA SER A 119 -15.00 3.71 1.72
C SER A 119 -14.22 4.33 0.54
N PRO A 120 -14.61 5.51 0.02
CA PRO A 120 -13.86 6.20 -1.03
C PRO A 120 -12.42 6.53 -0.61
N ARG A 121 -12.19 6.72 0.70
CA ARG A 121 -10.86 7.01 1.26
C ARG A 121 -9.93 5.81 1.16
N VAL A 122 -10.39 4.62 1.59
CA VAL A 122 -9.59 3.39 1.48
C VAL A 122 -9.29 3.09 0.02
N ARG A 123 -10.28 3.23 -0.84
CA ARG A 123 -10.12 3.07 -2.30
C ARG A 123 -9.07 4.02 -2.87
N LYS A 124 -9.13 5.31 -2.49
CA LYS A 124 -8.15 6.30 -2.91
C LYS A 124 -6.74 5.97 -2.40
N ILE A 125 -6.60 5.60 -1.13
CA ILE A 125 -5.31 5.20 -0.54
C ILE A 125 -4.74 3.99 -1.30
N PHE A 126 -5.54 2.96 -1.53
CA PHE A 126 -5.11 1.77 -2.26
C PHE A 126 -4.66 2.12 -3.68
N GLN A 127 -5.50 2.82 -4.46
CA GLN A 127 -5.19 3.17 -5.86
C GLN A 127 -3.97 4.08 -6.01
N ASN A 128 -3.70 4.92 -5.02
CA ASN A 128 -2.65 5.93 -5.09
C ASN A 128 -1.42 5.62 -4.23
N TYR A 129 -1.38 4.47 -3.57
CA TYR A 129 -0.30 4.12 -2.64
C TYR A 129 1.09 4.34 -3.22
N VAL A 130 1.31 3.89 -4.43
CA VAL A 130 2.58 4.06 -5.15
C VAL A 130 2.73 5.47 -5.70
N ARG A 131 1.69 6.00 -6.35
CA ARG A 131 1.72 7.32 -6.98
C ARG A 131 1.97 8.45 -6.00
N ASP A 132 1.33 8.38 -4.83
CA ASP A 132 1.44 9.39 -3.77
C ASP A 132 2.63 9.09 -2.83
N ALA A 133 3.49 8.10 -3.17
CA ALA A 133 4.66 7.67 -2.42
C ALA A 133 4.37 7.32 -0.95
N LEU A 134 3.19 6.83 -0.63
CA LEU A 134 2.78 6.49 0.74
C LEU A 134 3.69 5.43 1.37
N PHE A 135 4.33 4.59 0.55
CA PHE A 135 5.31 3.59 0.99
C PHE A 135 6.54 4.21 1.69
N LYS A 136 6.83 5.49 1.49
CA LYS A 136 7.91 6.18 2.22
C LYS A 136 7.55 6.42 3.68
N GLU A 137 6.27 6.52 3.99
CA GLU A 137 5.77 6.73 5.34
C GLU A 137 5.25 5.44 5.98
N ARG A 138 4.68 4.55 5.17
CA ARG A 138 4.01 3.32 5.59
C ARG A 138 4.32 2.19 4.62
N GLU A 139 5.03 1.19 5.10
CA GLU A 139 5.28 -0.03 4.34
C GLU A 139 4.00 -0.86 4.16
N ASP A 140 3.19 -0.94 5.22
CA ASP A 140 1.81 -1.47 5.15
C ASP A 140 0.80 -0.36 5.49
N VAL A 141 -0.27 -0.29 4.75
CA VAL A 141 -1.48 0.45 5.16
C VAL A 141 -2.32 -0.48 6.05
N VAL A 142 -2.29 -0.25 7.36
CA VAL A 142 -3.02 -1.09 8.32
C VAL A 142 -4.49 -0.69 8.37
N VAL A 143 -5.39 -1.68 8.23
CA VAL A 143 -6.84 -1.49 8.27
C VAL A 143 -7.43 -2.25 9.46
N LEU A 144 -8.35 -1.62 10.18
CA LEU A 144 -9.23 -2.30 11.13
C LEU A 144 -10.35 -2.98 10.35
N THR A 145 -10.20 -4.30 10.12
CA THR A 145 -11.11 -5.05 9.27
C THR A 145 -12.34 -5.56 10.00
N ARG A 146 -12.21 -5.82 11.31
CA ARG A 146 -13.31 -6.38 12.09
C ARG A 146 -13.25 -5.93 13.56
N VAL A 147 -14.42 -5.75 14.12
CA VAL A 147 -14.65 -5.56 15.56
C VAL A 147 -15.52 -6.72 16.04
N GLU A 148 -14.95 -7.58 16.88
CA GLU A 148 -15.68 -8.69 17.50
C GLU A 148 -16.59 -8.18 18.60
N SER A 149 -17.78 -8.77 18.71
CA SER A 149 -18.77 -8.35 19.71
C SER A 149 -18.36 -8.77 21.11
N ASP A 150 -18.17 -7.78 21.99
CA ASP A 150 -17.88 -7.96 23.40
C ASP A 150 -18.36 -6.71 24.18
N ARG A 151 -18.46 -6.83 25.50
CA ARG A 151 -18.79 -5.67 26.36
C ARG A 151 -17.80 -4.53 26.18
N LEU A 152 -16.51 -4.85 25.95
CA LEU A 152 -15.43 -3.87 25.75
C LEU A 152 -15.52 -3.17 24.40
N THR A 153 -16.06 -3.82 23.40
CA THR A 153 -16.15 -3.30 22.01
C THR A 153 -17.53 -2.78 21.64
N SER A 154 -18.52 -2.89 22.52
CA SER A 154 -19.93 -2.56 22.24
C SER A 154 -20.16 -1.12 21.76
N PHE A 155 -19.28 -0.20 22.13
CA PHE A 155 -19.33 1.21 21.72
C PHE A 155 -18.52 1.51 20.45
N ILE A 156 -17.76 0.52 19.94
CA ILE A 156 -16.90 0.69 18.77
C ILE A 156 -17.72 0.37 17.51
N THR A 157 -18.42 1.37 17.00
CA THR A 157 -19.27 1.24 15.82
C THR A 157 -18.78 2.14 14.68
N GLY A 158 -18.89 1.68 13.44
CA GLY A 158 -18.49 2.46 12.26
C GLY A 158 -16.99 2.51 11.98
N PHE A 159 -16.18 1.66 12.63
CA PHE A 159 -14.74 1.60 12.42
C PHE A 159 -14.30 0.47 11.46
N ASN A 160 -15.18 -0.47 11.17
CA ASN A 160 -14.85 -1.56 10.24
C ASN A 160 -14.47 -1.01 8.87
N GLY A 161 -13.37 -1.49 8.30
CA GLY A 161 -12.85 -1.05 7.02
C GLY A 161 -12.17 0.32 7.06
N THR A 162 -11.77 0.82 8.23
CA THR A 162 -11.04 2.09 8.34
C THR A 162 -9.53 1.88 8.43
N VAL A 163 -8.77 2.81 7.87
CA VAL A 163 -7.30 2.82 7.97
C VAL A 163 -6.87 3.33 9.34
N VAL A 164 -6.00 2.57 10.01
CA VAL A 164 -5.38 2.98 11.28
C VAL A 164 -4.29 4.00 10.99
N ASP A 165 -4.35 5.14 11.66
CA ASP A 165 -3.41 6.23 11.46
C ASP A 165 -2.38 6.31 12.59
N GLU A 166 -2.86 6.31 13.83
CA GLU A 166 -2.01 6.40 15.01
C GLU A 166 -2.48 5.42 16.10
N ILE A 167 -1.53 4.91 16.87
CA ILE A 167 -1.76 4.19 18.12
C ILE A 167 -0.97 4.91 19.22
N ASN A 168 -1.63 5.30 20.30
CA ASN A 168 -1.05 6.07 21.41
C ASN A 168 -0.28 7.33 20.94
N GLY A 169 -0.79 8.02 19.91
CA GLY A 169 -0.16 9.21 19.32
C GLY A 169 1.01 8.92 18.38
N THR A 170 1.39 7.66 18.20
CA THR A 170 2.47 7.26 17.29
C THR A 170 1.89 6.81 15.95
N LYS A 171 2.38 7.37 14.83
CA LYS A 171 1.96 6.97 13.49
C LYS A 171 2.34 5.52 13.19
N VAL A 172 1.38 4.75 12.67
CA VAL A 172 1.57 3.36 12.30
C VAL A 172 2.29 3.27 10.96
N LYS A 173 3.41 2.54 10.92
CA LYS A 173 4.24 2.36 9.71
C LYS A 173 3.88 1.09 8.93
N ASP A 174 3.59 0.01 9.65
CA ASP A 174 3.24 -1.31 9.12
C ASP A 174 2.50 -2.14 10.17
N LEU A 175 2.11 -3.37 9.81
CA LEU A 175 1.38 -4.26 10.73
C LEU A 175 2.24 -4.71 11.92
N ARG A 176 3.55 -4.89 11.73
CA ARG A 176 4.48 -5.26 12.82
C ARG A 176 4.60 -4.13 13.83
N HIS A 177 4.78 -2.91 13.36
CA HIS A 177 4.82 -1.73 14.21
C HIS A 177 3.48 -1.52 14.96
N ALA A 178 2.34 -1.76 14.30
CA ALA A 178 1.04 -1.75 14.98
C ALA A 178 0.98 -2.80 16.13
N HIS A 179 1.48 -4.02 15.88
CA HIS A 179 1.57 -5.05 16.92
C HIS A 179 2.46 -4.61 18.08
N GLU A 180 3.64 -4.07 17.80
CA GLU A 180 4.57 -3.58 18.82
C GLU A 180 3.95 -2.48 19.69
N LEU A 181 3.25 -1.53 19.09
CA LEU A 181 2.55 -0.45 19.81
C LEU A 181 1.39 -0.97 20.68
N LEU A 182 0.61 -1.94 20.17
CA LEU A 182 -0.54 -2.50 20.88
C LEU A 182 -0.13 -3.43 22.03
N TYR A 183 1.00 -4.11 21.93
CA TYR A 183 1.49 -5.08 22.91
C TYR A 183 2.75 -4.63 23.65
N ALA A 184 3.05 -3.32 23.63
CA ALA A 184 4.16 -2.77 24.41
C ALA A 184 3.99 -3.07 25.91
N ALA A 185 5.09 -3.30 26.62
CA ALA A 185 5.05 -3.57 28.06
C ALA A 185 4.57 -2.37 28.87
N ASP A 186 4.97 -1.15 28.45
CA ASP A 186 4.62 0.11 29.11
C ASP A 186 3.40 0.75 28.44
N GLN A 187 2.23 0.13 28.61
CA GLN A 187 0.99 0.71 28.07
C GLN A 187 0.47 1.86 28.95
N PRO A 188 -0.05 2.93 28.34
CA PRO A 188 -0.79 3.95 29.08
C PRO A 188 -2.06 3.38 29.70
N GLU A 189 -2.67 4.07 30.65
CA GLU A 189 -3.95 3.66 31.26
C GLU A 189 -5.03 3.39 30.21
N PHE A 190 -5.06 4.18 29.15
CA PHE A 190 -5.97 4.03 28.02
C PHE A 190 -5.18 3.95 26.70
N ILE A 191 -5.38 2.88 25.97
CA ILE A 191 -4.84 2.73 24.61
C ILE A 191 -5.75 3.48 23.65
N THR A 192 -5.18 4.37 22.86
CA THR A 192 -5.92 5.18 21.90
C THR A 192 -5.56 4.78 20.47
N ILE A 193 -6.57 4.56 19.62
CA ILE A 193 -6.38 4.21 18.21
C ILE A 193 -7.15 5.22 17.37
N LYS A 194 -6.42 6.01 16.58
CA LYS A 194 -7.00 6.94 15.60
C LYS A 194 -7.09 6.29 14.23
N CYS A 195 -8.27 6.41 13.64
CA CYS A 195 -8.52 5.92 12.28
C CYS A 195 -8.74 7.08 11.31
N ASN A 196 -8.23 6.93 10.09
CA ASN A 196 -8.32 7.95 9.06
C ASN A 196 -9.79 8.26 8.72
N GLY A 197 -10.15 9.53 8.86
CA GLY A 197 -11.49 10.02 8.57
C GLY A 197 -12.54 9.78 9.64
N VAL A 198 -12.16 9.24 10.80
CA VAL A 198 -13.02 9.12 11.98
C VAL A 198 -12.58 10.15 13.01
N VAL A 199 -13.51 11.00 13.45
CA VAL A 199 -13.19 12.12 14.37
C VAL A 199 -12.82 11.62 15.75
N ARG A 200 -13.54 10.59 16.26
CA ARG A 200 -13.33 10.06 17.61
C ARG A 200 -12.34 8.89 17.54
N PRO A 201 -11.31 8.85 18.41
CA PRO A 201 -10.46 7.68 18.52
C PRO A 201 -11.22 6.53 19.19
N ILE A 202 -10.77 5.29 18.95
CA ILE A 202 -11.09 4.16 19.82
C ILE A 202 -10.26 4.32 21.09
N VAL A 203 -10.88 4.14 22.25
CA VAL A 203 -10.23 4.21 23.56
C VAL A 203 -10.49 2.92 24.32
N ILE A 204 -9.44 2.19 24.71
CA ILE A 204 -9.53 0.90 25.39
C ILE A 204 -8.75 0.97 26.70
N PRO A 205 -9.37 0.65 27.85
CA PRO A 205 -8.65 0.53 29.12
C PRO A 205 -7.62 -0.60 29.07
N SER A 206 -6.34 -0.30 29.31
CA SER A 206 -5.26 -1.28 29.21
C SER A 206 -5.45 -2.45 30.16
N ALA A 207 -5.98 -2.20 31.35
CA ALA A 207 -6.24 -3.22 32.35
C ALA A 207 -7.26 -4.31 31.91
N GLU A 208 -8.12 -4.01 30.92
CA GLU A 208 -9.13 -4.94 30.44
C GLU A 208 -8.68 -5.77 29.22
N VAL A 209 -7.57 -5.40 28.58
CA VAL A 209 -7.13 -5.98 27.31
C VAL A 209 -6.87 -7.49 27.42
N GLU A 210 -6.10 -7.93 28.41
CA GLU A 210 -5.75 -9.34 28.56
C GLU A 210 -6.98 -10.23 28.78
N SER A 211 -7.88 -9.79 29.67
CA SER A 211 -9.11 -10.51 29.97
C SER A 211 -10.05 -10.56 28.75
N ALA A 212 -10.15 -9.45 28.00
CA ALA A 212 -10.94 -9.38 26.78
C ALA A 212 -10.35 -10.27 25.67
N ASN A 213 -9.05 -10.20 25.44
CA ASN A 213 -8.37 -11.08 24.49
C ASN A 213 -8.67 -12.56 24.76
N LYS A 214 -8.46 -13.01 26.01
CA LYS A 214 -8.71 -14.40 26.40
C LYS A 214 -10.15 -14.81 26.14
N ARG A 215 -11.10 -14.01 26.59
CA ARG A 215 -12.54 -14.28 26.47
C ARG A 215 -13.00 -14.33 25.01
N ILE A 216 -12.66 -13.30 24.22
CA ILE A 216 -13.10 -13.19 22.84
C ILE A 216 -12.44 -14.25 21.95
N MET A 217 -11.16 -14.51 22.16
CA MET A 217 -10.45 -15.56 21.45
C MET A 217 -11.04 -16.95 21.70
N GLN A 218 -11.39 -17.26 22.97
CA GLN A 218 -12.04 -18.52 23.32
C GLN A 218 -13.43 -18.64 22.67
N GLN A 219 -14.24 -17.58 22.72
CA GLN A 219 -15.59 -17.57 22.15
C GLN A 219 -15.61 -17.76 20.64
N ASN A 220 -14.61 -17.23 19.94
CA ASN A 220 -14.53 -17.25 18.48
C ASN A 220 -13.57 -18.32 17.92
N GLY A 221 -13.00 -19.18 18.76
CA GLY A 221 -12.04 -20.21 18.31
C GLY A 221 -10.76 -19.64 17.73
N ILE A 222 -10.32 -18.48 18.20
CA ILE A 222 -9.10 -17.82 17.74
C ILE A 222 -7.93 -18.36 18.57
N PHE A 223 -7.00 -19.05 17.95
CA PHE A 223 -5.88 -19.69 18.64
C PHE A 223 -4.60 -18.86 18.69
N ARG A 224 -4.52 -17.79 17.90
CA ARG A 224 -3.34 -16.90 17.83
C ARG A 224 -3.78 -15.45 17.82
N SER A 225 -3.12 -14.61 18.61
CA SER A 225 -3.39 -13.18 18.63
C SER A 225 -2.79 -12.44 17.41
N HIS A 226 -1.84 -13.04 16.72
CA HIS A 226 -1.26 -12.42 15.52
C HIS A 226 -0.62 -13.44 14.59
N TYR A 227 -0.49 -13.05 13.33
CA TYR A 227 0.40 -13.65 12.33
C TYR A 227 0.95 -12.52 11.46
N LEU A 228 2.25 -12.27 11.57
CA LEU A 228 2.93 -11.15 10.91
C LEU A 228 3.62 -11.57 9.58
N GLY A 229 3.43 -12.83 9.18
CA GLY A 229 4.16 -13.44 8.07
C GLY A 229 5.45 -14.11 8.54
N ASP A 230 5.92 -15.06 7.77
CA ASP A 230 7.23 -15.67 8.01
C ASP A 230 8.30 -14.64 7.69
N SER A 231 9.31 -14.52 8.55
CA SER A 231 10.45 -13.64 8.32
C SER A 231 11.23 -14.17 7.12
N GLN A 232 10.94 -13.68 5.92
CA GLN A 232 11.89 -13.86 4.82
C GLN A 232 13.07 -12.94 5.10
N PRO A 233 14.31 -13.45 5.15
CA PRO A 233 15.47 -12.59 5.15
C PRO A 233 15.43 -11.76 3.87
N ALA A 234 15.70 -10.47 4.01
CA ALA A 234 15.85 -9.56 2.88
C ALA A 234 16.94 -10.12 1.96
N SER A 235 16.56 -10.51 0.76
CA SER A 235 17.46 -10.89 -0.34
C SER A 235 17.75 -9.70 -1.21
#